data_740358aa7b201644033a0348fd7784a5
#
_entry.id   740358aa7b201644033a0348fd7784a5
#
_cell.length_a   1.000
_cell.length_b   1.000
_cell.length_c   1.000
_cell.angle_alpha   90.00
_cell.angle_beta   90.00
_cell.angle_gamma   90.00
#
_symmetry.space_group_name_H-M   'P 1'
#
loop_
_entity.id
_entity.type
_entity.pdbx_description
1 polymer ?
#
loop_
_entity_poly.entity_id
_entity_poly.type
_entity_poly.pdbx_seq_one_letter_code
_entity_poly.pdbx_strand_id
1 'polypeptide(L)'
;LGDVYKRQEYIREMQKRGIDIHDIAQSLQFAFNTGATFYIEIAKLRAARQVWSNIMKAFGAEEKDRSCKIHARPAMFTKTIFDIGVNMLRETTQIFSAVVGGVDSYENDPYDATVRKGDEFSRRIARNVHIMLQEEFGMLRPIDPAGGSWGIEALTKEMAEKIWGEFQKIESLGGILKALKEEYPQQQILEILNQRFKALDLRKDSAVGTNMYPNMTEELLDPRPEDVPALKKELSEGVEKYRADMDKDFLKEKLEELKAADTDIVEKAIAAFSAGATI
;
A
#
# COMPACT_ATOMS: atom_id res chain seq x y z
N LEU A 1 -8.76 -1.34 -7.26
CA LEU A 1 -8.07 -2.03 -8.38
C LEU A 1 -7.47 -1.10 -9.43
N GLY A 2 -7.47 0.19 -9.21
CA GLY A 2 -6.79 1.19 -10.06
C GLY A 2 -5.33 0.89 -10.34
N ASP A 3 -4.69 0.14 -9.46
CA ASP A 3 -3.30 -0.27 -9.61
C ASP A 3 -3.06 -1.22 -10.79
N VAL A 4 -4.01 -2.11 -11.11
CA VAL A 4 -3.91 -3.03 -12.26
C VAL A 4 -3.92 -2.23 -13.57
N TYR A 5 -4.81 -1.24 -13.70
CA TYR A 5 -4.94 -0.41 -14.90
C TYR A 5 -3.73 0.49 -15.12
N LYS A 6 -3.18 1.08 -14.06
CA LYS A 6 -1.97 1.91 -14.14
C LYS A 6 -0.78 1.10 -14.63
N ARG A 7 -0.59 -0.10 -14.12
CA ARG A 7 0.57 -0.92 -14.45
C ARG A 7 0.54 -1.44 -15.86
N GLN A 8 -0.65 -1.70 -16.41
CA GLN A 8 -0.79 -2.01 -17.83
C GLN A 8 -0.27 -0.86 -18.72
N GLU A 9 -0.58 0.38 -18.39
CA GLU A 9 -0.07 1.52 -19.12
C GLU A 9 1.45 1.65 -19.00
N TYR A 10 2.00 1.32 -17.81
CA TYR A 10 3.46 1.27 -17.63
C TYR A 10 4.10 0.21 -18.53
N ILE A 11 3.50 -0.97 -18.65
CA ILE A 11 4.02 -2.01 -19.56
C ILE A 11 4.06 -1.48 -20.99
N ARG A 12 2.99 -0.87 -21.49
CA ARG A 12 2.92 -0.30 -22.83
C ARG A 12 4.03 0.73 -23.08
N GLU A 13 4.20 1.66 -22.16
CA GLU A 13 5.19 2.72 -22.28
C GLU A 13 6.63 2.19 -22.18
N MET A 14 6.88 1.21 -21.32
CA MET A 14 8.19 0.59 -21.18
C MET A 14 8.55 -0.25 -22.41
N GLN A 15 7.61 -1.05 -22.94
CA GLN A 15 7.84 -1.82 -24.17
C GLN A 15 8.08 -0.90 -25.39
N LYS A 16 7.37 0.23 -25.51
CA LYS A 16 7.66 1.25 -26.56
C LYS A 16 9.09 1.79 -26.49
N ARG A 17 9.68 1.80 -25.29
CA ARG A 17 11.08 2.22 -25.06
C ARG A 17 12.08 1.08 -25.23
N GLY A 18 11.64 -0.10 -25.64
CA GLY A 18 12.48 -1.28 -25.89
C GLY A 18 12.87 -2.07 -24.66
N ILE A 19 12.21 -1.85 -23.50
CA ILE A 19 12.47 -2.64 -22.29
C ILE A 19 11.78 -4.00 -22.42
N ASP A 20 12.49 -5.07 -22.09
CA ASP A 20 11.97 -6.43 -22.15
C ASP A 20 10.86 -6.66 -21.12
N ILE A 21 9.88 -7.49 -21.48
CA ILE A 21 8.74 -7.80 -20.59
C ILE A 21 9.16 -8.50 -19.30
N HIS A 22 10.25 -9.26 -19.33
CA HIS A 22 10.82 -9.90 -18.15
C HIS A 22 11.29 -8.85 -17.13
N ASP A 23 12.09 -7.87 -17.56
CA ASP A 23 12.61 -6.80 -16.70
C ASP A 23 11.49 -5.92 -16.13
N ILE A 24 10.47 -5.64 -16.97
CA ILE A 24 9.26 -4.93 -16.54
C ILE A 24 8.54 -5.71 -15.43
N ALA A 25 8.33 -7.02 -15.62
CA ALA A 25 7.65 -7.88 -14.66
C ALA A 25 8.34 -7.91 -13.29
N GLN A 26 9.67 -8.00 -13.29
CA GLN A 26 10.46 -8.02 -12.06
C GLN A 26 10.42 -6.69 -11.29
N SER A 27 10.20 -5.57 -12.00
CA SER A 27 10.21 -4.23 -11.42
C SER A 27 8.82 -3.79 -10.89
N LEU A 28 7.75 -4.50 -11.22
CA LEU A 28 6.38 -4.11 -10.84
C LEU A 28 5.97 -4.71 -9.49
N GLN A 29 5.42 -3.85 -8.64
CA GLN A 29 4.80 -4.21 -7.37
C GLN A 29 3.45 -3.51 -7.24
N PHE A 30 2.48 -4.18 -6.65
CA PHE A 30 1.14 -3.66 -6.38
C PHE A 30 1.01 -3.24 -4.92
N ALA A 31 0.31 -2.13 -4.67
CA ALA A 31 -0.03 -1.70 -3.34
C ALA A 31 -1.56 -1.65 -3.19
N PHE A 32 -2.11 -2.45 -2.29
CA PHE A 32 -3.54 -2.49 -2.00
C PHE A 32 -3.85 -2.11 -0.57
N ASN A 33 -5.00 -1.48 -0.37
CA ASN A 33 -5.56 -1.34 0.96
C ASN A 33 -6.50 -2.51 1.26
N THR A 34 -6.53 -2.97 2.51
CA THR A 34 -7.50 -3.96 3.00
C THR A 34 -8.54 -3.28 3.87
N GLY A 35 -9.80 -3.54 3.55
CA GLY A 35 -10.96 -2.99 4.25
C GLY A 35 -11.51 -3.93 5.34
N ALA A 36 -12.72 -3.65 5.79
CA ALA A 36 -13.36 -4.39 6.87
C ALA A 36 -14.10 -5.67 6.40
N THR A 37 -14.37 -5.82 5.10
CA THR A 37 -15.17 -6.93 4.58
C THR A 37 -14.29 -8.16 4.31
N PHE A 38 -14.04 -8.95 5.35
CA PHE A 38 -13.04 -10.02 5.41
C PHE A 38 -12.96 -10.91 4.15
N TYR A 39 -14.06 -11.55 3.77
CA TYR A 39 -14.06 -12.49 2.64
C TYR A 39 -13.89 -11.80 1.27
N ILE A 40 -14.40 -10.58 1.14
CA ILE A 40 -14.24 -9.77 -0.06
C ILE A 40 -12.78 -9.34 -0.23
N GLU A 41 -12.08 -9.02 0.85
CA GLU A 41 -10.66 -8.67 0.79
C GLU A 41 -9.80 -9.87 0.33
N ILE A 42 -10.08 -11.07 0.84
CA ILE A 42 -9.42 -12.30 0.37
C ILE A 42 -9.67 -12.51 -1.13
N ALA A 43 -10.94 -12.45 -1.56
CA ALA A 43 -11.32 -12.63 -2.95
C ALA A 43 -10.70 -11.58 -3.87
N LYS A 44 -10.62 -10.31 -3.41
CA LYS A 44 -9.99 -9.22 -4.14
C LYS A 44 -8.51 -9.49 -4.47
N LEU A 45 -7.74 -9.93 -3.48
CA LEU A 45 -6.32 -10.21 -3.67
C LEU A 45 -6.08 -11.41 -4.58
N ARG A 46 -6.90 -12.47 -4.45
CA ARG A 46 -6.86 -13.64 -5.33
C ARG A 46 -7.26 -13.27 -6.77
N ALA A 47 -8.35 -12.53 -6.95
CA ALA A 47 -8.83 -12.07 -8.25
C ALA A 47 -7.82 -11.14 -8.94
N ALA A 48 -7.14 -10.26 -8.17
CA ALA A 48 -6.10 -9.38 -8.71
C ALA A 48 -4.97 -10.19 -9.37
N ARG A 49 -4.54 -11.29 -8.74
CA ARG A 49 -3.52 -12.19 -9.32
C ARG A 49 -3.99 -12.85 -10.61
N GLN A 50 -5.23 -13.34 -10.65
CA GLN A 50 -5.80 -13.99 -11.85
C GLN A 50 -5.87 -13.00 -13.01
N VAL A 51 -6.42 -11.81 -12.77
CA VAL A 51 -6.57 -10.78 -13.81
C VAL A 51 -5.19 -10.31 -14.29
N TRP A 52 -4.23 -10.08 -13.36
CA TRP A 52 -2.87 -9.69 -13.71
C TRP A 52 -2.16 -10.74 -14.57
N SER A 53 -2.24 -12.01 -14.18
CA SER A 53 -1.66 -13.11 -14.96
C SER A 53 -2.17 -13.14 -16.41
N ASN A 54 -3.48 -12.89 -16.61
CA ASN A 54 -4.06 -12.82 -17.94
C ASN A 54 -3.56 -11.58 -18.72
N ILE A 55 -3.43 -10.44 -18.09
CA ILE A 55 -2.86 -9.24 -18.71
C ILE A 55 -1.42 -9.50 -19.14
N MET A 56 -0.57 -10.00 -18.25
CA MET A 56 0.83 -10.30 -18.56
C MET A 56 0.96 -11.31 -19.70
N LYS A 57 0.10 -12.33 -19.74
CA LYS A 57 0.03 -13.28 -20.86
C LYS A 57 -0.28 -12.57 -22.18
N ALA A 58 -1.21 -11.62 -22.19
CA ALA A 58 -1.56 -10.84 -23.38
C ALA A 58 -0.42 -9.94 -23.88
N PHE A 59 0.47 -9.49 -22.97
CA PHE A 59 1.70 -8.75 -23.30
C PHE A 59 2.88 -9.66 -23.68
N GLY A 60 2.69 -10.97 -23.76
CA GLY A 60 3.72 -11.92 -24.20
C GLY A 60 4.64 -12.42 -23.08
N ALA A 61 4.32 -12.17 -21.82
CA ALA A 61 5.12 -12.66 -20.69
C ALA A 61 5.09 -14.20 -20.59
N GLU A 62 6.22 -14.81 -20.29
CA GLU A 62 6.31 -16.21 -19.94
C GLU A 62 5.60 -16.49 -18.61
N GLU A 63 5.30 -17.76 -18.31
CA GLU A 63 4.56 -18.14 -17.10
C GLU A 63 5.26 -17.67 -15.81
N LYS A 64 6.59 -17.79 -15.75
CA LYS A 64 7.43 -17.36 -14.62
C LYS A 64 7.31 -15.84 -14.32
N ASP A 65 6.97 -15.04 -15.32
CA ASP A 65 6.91 -13.57 -15.24
C ASP A 65 5.48 -13.02 -15.01
N ARG A 66 4.48 -13.90 -14.86
CA ARG A 66 3.08 -13.52 -14.65
C ARG A 66 2.71 -13.35 -13.19
N SER A 67 3.66 -13.50 -12.28
CA SER A 67 3.43 -13.33 -10.86
C SER A 67 3.07 -11.88 -10.52
N CYS A 68 2.28 -11.71 -9.45
CA CYS A 68 1.85 -10.41 -8.96
C CYS A 68 2.40 -10.22 -7.54
N LYS A 69 3.42 -9.39 -7.39
CA LYS A 69 3.95 -9.02 -6.06
C LYS A 69 3.01 -8.00 -5.41
N ILE A 70 2.40 -8.37 -4.30
CA ILE A 70 1.40 -7.55 -3.62
C ILE A 70 1.93 -7.09 -2.26
N HIS A 71 2.03 -5.78 -2.10
CA HIS A 71 2.10 -5.12 -0.82
C HIS A 71 0.70 -4.68 -0.39
N ALA A 72 0.34 -4.81 0.89
CA ALA A 72 -0.93 -4.31 1.37
C ALA A 72 -0.77 -3.52 2.68
N ARG A 73 -1.79 -2.72 3.00
CA ARG A 73 -1.89 -1.96 4.24
C ARG A 73 -3.36 -1.79 4.64
N PRO A 74 -3.65 -1.46 5.92
CA PRO A 74 -5.02 -1.21 6.36
C PRO A 74 -5.62 0.01 5.66
N ALA A 75 -6.91 -0.05 5.37
CA ALA A 75 -7.64 1.09 4.82
C ALA A 75 -7.92 2.12 5.94
N MET A 76 -7.41 3.34 5.80
CA MET A 76 -7.67 4.43 6.76
C MET A 76 -9.16 4.73 6.92
N PHE A 77 -9.98 4.51 5.89
CA PHE A 77 -11.43 4.68 5.94
C PHE A 77 -12.12 3.84 7.03
N THR A 78 -11.52 2.73 7.46
CA THR A 78 -12.09 1.84 8.49
C THR A 78 -11.72 2.23 9.91
N LYS A 79 -10.80 3.17 10.08
CA LYS A 79 -10.32 3.63 11.39
C LYS A 79 -11.16 4.76 11.93
N THR A 80 -11.26 4.82 13.24
CA THR A 80 -12.07 5.82 13.97
C THR A 80 -11.21 6.58 14.95
N ILE A 81 -11.67 7.76 15.33
CA ILE A 81 -11.09 8.56 16.43
C ILE A 81 -11.74 8.24 17.77
N PHE A 82 -12.93 7.64 17.75
CA PHE A 82 -13.67 7.20 18.93
C PHE A 82 -13.37 5.73 19.22
N ASP A 83 -13.37 5.37 20.49
CA ASP A 83 -13.03 4.03 20.97
C ASP A 83 -11.77 3.48 20.28
N ILE A 84 -10.72 4.29 20.39
CA ILE A 84 -9.50 4.17 19.58
C ILE A 84 -8.83 2.79 19.70
N GLY A 85 -9.00 2.12 20.84
CA GLY A 85 -8.50 0.76 21.08
C GLY A 85 -9.10 -0.28 20.12
N VAL A 86 -10.31 -0.06 19.60
CA VAL A 86 -10.95 -0.97 18.64
C VAL A 86 -10.21 -0.99 17.30
N ASN A 87 -9.44 0.05 16.98
CA ASN A 87 -8.62 0.05 15.77
C ASN A 87 -7.58 -1.10 15.77
N MET A 88 -7.04 -1.49 16.93
CA MET A 88 -6.14 -2.67 17.01
C MET A 88 -6.82 -3.96 16.54
N LEU A 89 -8.09 -4.13 16.89
CA LEU A 89 -8.88 -5.30 16.50
C LEU A 89 -9.19 -5.26 15.00
N ARG A 90 -9.53 -4.10 14.48
CA ARG A 90 -9.76 -3.89 13.03
C ARG A 90 -8.51 -4.22 12.22
N GLU A 91 -7.36 -3.69 12.64
CA GLU A 91 -6.07 -3.93 11.99
C GLU A 91 -5.71 -5.41 12.00
N THR A 92 -5.84 -6.08 13.14
CA THR A 92 -5.57 -7.52 13.24
C THR A 92 -6.41 -8.31 12.24
N THR A 93 -7.71 -8.01 12.13
CA THR A 93 -8.61 -8.70 11.20
C THR A 93 -8.28 -8.38 9.75
N GLN A 94 -7.88 -7.15 9.44
CA GLN A 94 -7.47 -6.72 8.09
C GLN A 94 -6.18 -7.39 7.66
N ILE A 95 -5.19 -7.47 8.55
CA ILE A 95 -3.95 -8.22 8.29
C ILE A 95 -4.27 -9.69 8.05
N PHE A 96 -5.14 -10.27 8.89
CA PHE A 96 -5.54 -11.67 8.74
C PHE A 96 -6.15 -11.92 7.34
N SER A 97 -7.08 -11.09 6.88
CA SER A 97 -7.65 -11.24 5.54
C SER A 97 -6.60 -11.11 4.43
N ALA A 98 -5.64 -10.19 4.60
CA ALA A 98 -4.55 -10.01 3.64
C ALA A 98 -3.61 -11.22 3.58
N VAL A 99 -3.23 -11.77 4.73
CA VAL A 99 -2.37 -12.96 4.80
C VAL A 99 -3.06 -14.17 4.16
N VAL A 100 -4.34 -14.41 4.48
CA VAL A 100 -5.14 -15.47 3.85
C VAL A 100 -5.29 -15.23 2.33
N GLY A 101 -5.43 -13.98 1.90
CA GLY A 101 -5.44 -13.57 0.49
C GLY A 101 -4.07 -13.65 -0.19
N GLY A 102 -3.00 -13.97 0.57
CA GLY A 102 -1.67 -14.26 0.06
C GLY A 102 -0.85 -13.03 -0.34
N VAL A 103 -0.84 -11.95 0.45
CA VAL A 103 0.07 -10.81 0.19
C VAL A 103 1.53 -11.19 0.44
N ASP A 104 2.44 -10.55 -0.29
CA ASP A 104 3.89 -10.76 -0.14
C ASP A 104 4.48 -9.93 1.00
N SER A 105 3.87 -8.78 1.28
CA SER A 105 4.24 -7.92 2.41
C SER A 105 3.06 -7.10 2.90
N TYR A 106 3.09 -6.72 4.16
CA TYR A 106 2.04 -5.92 4.78
C TYR A 106 2.64 -4.86 5.71
N GLU A 107 2.18 -3.62 5.58
CA GLU A 107 2.44 -2.52 6.51
C GLU A 107 1.26 -2.39 7.46
N ASN A 108 1.50 -2.24 8.76
CA ASN A 108 0.46 -1.94 9.74
C ASN A 108 0.67 -0.56 10.34
N ASP A 109 -0.39 0.24 10.37
CA ASP A 109 -0.34 1.55 11.03
C ASP A 109 -0.49 1.39 12.56
N PRO A 110 0.03 2.31 13.37
CA PRO A 110 -0.35 2.41 14.77
C PRO A 110 -1.86 2.65 14.94
N TYR A 111 -2.48 2.04 15.94
CA TYR A 111 -3.93 2.16 16.18
C TYR A 111 -4.41 3.60 16.39
N ASP A 112 -3.51 4.48 16.82
CA ASP A 112 -3.75 5.90 17.08
C ASP A 112 -3.38 6.83 15.90
N ALA A 113 -3.03 6.28 14.74
CA ALA A 113 -2.59 7.02 13.56
C ALA A 113 -3.63 7.99 12.99
N THR A 114 -4.92 7.83 13.34
CA THR A 114 -6.00 8.76 12.97
C THR A 114 -5.99 10.04 13.80
N VAL A 115 -5.33 10.04 14.96
CA VAL A 115 -5.34 11.16 15.92
C VAL A 115 -3.97 11.81 16.05
N ARG A 116 -2.90 10.99 16.08
CA ARG A 116 -1.54 11.46 16.33
C ARG A 116 -0.51 10.57 15.67
N LYS A 117 0.72 11.07 15.62
CA LYS A 117 1.87 10.25 15.25
C LYS A 117 2.09 9.15 16.31
N GLY A 118 2.17 7.90 15.85
CA GLY A 118 2.36 6.76 16.72
C GLY A 118 3.62 6.86 17.58
N ASP A 119 3.48 6.58 18.87
CA ASP A 119 4.58 6.51 19.83
C ASP A 119 5.23 5.10 19.84
N GLU A 120 6.19 4.88 20.72
CA GLU A 120 6.88 3.60 20.84
C GLU A 120 5.90 2.44 21.16
N PHE A 121 4.94 2.68 22.05
CA PHE A 121 3.96 1.67 22.43
C PHE A 121 3.06 1.30 21.24
N SER A 122 2.44 2.28 20.61
CA SER A 122 1.51 2.02 19.50
C SER A 122 2.19 1.37 18.29
N ARG A 123 3.43 1.80 17.97
CA ARG A 123 4.24 1.15 16.92
C ARG A 123 4.66 -0.27 17.28
N ARG A 124 4.98 -0.52 18.56
CA ARG A 124 5.29 -1.87 19.03
C ARG A 124 4.08 -2.80 18.88
N ILE A 125 2.88 -2.35 19.24
CA ILE A 125 1.65 -3.14 19.06
C ILE A 125 1.43 -3.42 17.57
N ALA A 126 1.51 -2.42 16.71
CA ALA A 126 1.35 -2.59 15.28
C ALA A 126 2.29 -3.66 14.69
N ARG A 127 3.57 -3.62 15.08
CA ARG A 127 4.55 -4.66 14.70
C ARG A 127 4.21 -6.04 15.29
N ASN A 128 3.82 -6.08 16.57
CA ASN A 128 3.59 -7.34 17.25
C ASN A 128 2.37 -8.09 16.70
N VAL A 129 1.40 -7.42 16.07
CA VAL A 129 0.31 -8.10 15.36
C VAL A 129 0.86 -9.04 14.28
N HIS A 130 1.86 -8.60 13.51
CA HIS A 130 2.50 -9.45 12.50
C HIS A 130 3.20 -10.64 13.12
N ILE A 131 4.00 -10.40 14.16
CA ILE A 131 4.77 -11.45 14.84
C ILE A 131 3.81 -12.48 15.45
N MET A 132 2.74 -12.03 16.11
CA MET A 132 1.72 -12.89 16.69
C MET A 132 1.08 -13.79 15.61
N LEU A 133 0.68 -13.22 14.47
CA LEU A 133 0.07 -14.00 13.38
C LEU A 133 1.05 -15.03 12.79
N GLN A 134 2.34 -14.72 12.77
CA GLN A 134 3.37 -15.62 12.27
C GLN A 134 3.73 -16.72 13.27
N GLU A 135 4.03 -16.35 14.51
CA GLU A 135 4.64 -17.24 15.50
C GLU A 135 3.59 -18.00 16.32
N GLU A 136 2.50 -17.34 16.75
CA GLU A 136 1.49 -17.97 17.58
C GLU A 136 0.40 -18.65 16.74
N PHE A 137 -0.01 -18.03 15.62
CA PHE A 137 -1.10 -18.54 14.79
C PHE A 137 -0.63 -19.29 13.54
N GLY A 138 0.68 -19.33 13.28
CA GLY A 138 1.26 -20.13 12.19
C GLY A 138 0.78 -19.72 10.79
N MET A 139 0.42 -18.45 10.59
CA MET A 139 -0.27 -17.97 9.39
C MET A 139 0.60 -17.93 8.12
N LEU A 140 1.89 -18.25 8.22
CA LEU A 140 2.78 -18.38 7.05
C LEU A 140 2.57 -19.68 6.25
N ARG A 141 1.75 -20.59 6.76
CA ARG A 141 1.48 -21.89 6.12
C ARG A 141 0.00 -22.28 6.31
N PRO A 142 -0.62 -22.91 5.34
CA PRO A 142 -0.21 -23.22 3.97
C PRO A 142 -0.30 -22.01 3.02
N ILE A 143 0.23 -22.18 1.80
CA ILE A 143 0.01 -21.21 0.71
C ILE A 143 -1.44 -21.33 0.25
N ASP A 144 -2.12 -20.19 0.02
CA ASP A 144 -3.54 -20.09 -0.36
C ASP A 144 -4.48 -20.94 0.53
N PRO A 145 -4.52 -20.68 1.84
CA PRO A 145 -5.32 -21.49 2.78
C PRO A 145 -6.83 -21.42 2.48
N ALA A 146 -7.28 -20.42 1.73
CA ALA A 146 -8.67 -20.28 1.29
C ALA A 146 -8.99 -21.06 0.00
N GLY A 147 -7.98 -21.63 -0.65
CA GLY A 147 -8.13 -22.42 -1.88
C GLY A 147 -9.03 -23.63 -1.67
N GLY A 148 -9.93 -23.88 -2.63
CA GLY A 148 -10.92 -24.95 -2.56
C GLY A 148 -12.16 -24.67 -1.70
N SER A 149 -12.22 -23.53 -1.00
CA SER A 149 -13.45 -23.08 -0.34
C SER A 149 -14.47 -22.60 -1.40
N TRP A 150 -15.59 -23.29 -1.51
CA TRP A 150 -16.60 -22.97 -2.52
C TRP A 150 -17.05 -21.50 -2.49
N GLY A 151 -17.24 -20.95 -1.29
CA GLY A 151 -17.63 -19.54 -1.15
C GLY A 151 -16.54 -18.58 -1.59
N ILE A 152 -15.28 -18.82 -1.23
CA ILE A 152 -14.16 -17.98 -1.63
C ILE A 152 -13.87 -18.11 -3.13
N GLU A 153 -13.96 -19.32 -3.69
CA GLU A 153 -13.78 -19.52 -5.14
C GLU A 153 -14.86 -18.79 -5.94
N ALA A 154 -16.13 -18.88 -5.51
CA ALA A 154 -17.23 -18.17 -6.15
C ALA A 154 -17.04 -16.65 -6.08
N LEU A 155 -16.71 -16.11 -4.91
CA LEU A 155 -16.41 -14.68 -4.73
C LEU A 155 -15.21 -14.23 -5.57
N THR A 156 -14.15 -15.03 -5.62
CA THR A 156 -12.95 -14.74 -6.41
C THR A 156 -13.28 -14.65 -7.89
N LYS A 157 -14.06 -15.61 -8.41
CA LYS A 157 -14.48 -15.63 -9.81
C LYS A 157 -15.34 -14.40 -10.14
N GLU A 158 -16.38 -14.14 -9.37
CA GLU A 158 -17.25 -12.97 -9.56
C GLU A 158 -16.47 -11.66 -9.52
N MET A 159 -15.54 -11.54 -8.56
CA MET A 159 -14.66 -10.38 -8.45
C MET A 159 -13.77 -10.23 -9.67
N ALA A 160 -13.15 -11.31 -10.15
CA ALA A 160 -12.30 -11.28 -11.33
C ALA A 160 -13.09 -10.86 -12.59
N GLU A 161 -14.31 -11.35 -12.76
CA GLU A 161 -15.20 -10.97 -13.87
C GLU A 161 -15.55 -9.48 -13.83
N LYS A 162 -15.89 -8.94 -12.65
CA LYS A 162 -16.17 -7.51 -12.47
C LYS A 162 -14.95 -6.64 -12.73
N ILE A 163 -13.77 -7.04 -12.21
CA ILE A 163 -12.52 -6.33 -12.47
C ILE A 163 -12.21 -6.32 -13.97
N TRP A 164 -12.38 -7.45 -14.64
CA TRP A 164 -12.14 -7.56 -16.07
C TRP A 164 -13.09 -6.68 -16.88
N GLY A 165 -14.37 -6.62 -16.51
CA GLY A 165 -15.36 -5.73 -17.14
C GLY A 165 -14.97 -4.25 -16.99
N GLU A 166 -14.56 -3.81 -15.82
CA GLU A 166 -14.06 -2.44 -15.61
C GLU A 166 -12.77 -2.15 -16.36
N PHE A 167 -11.87 -3.14 -16.43
CA PHE A 167 -10.67 -3.05 -17.26
C PHE A 167 -11.01 -2.80 -18.73
N GLN A 168 -11.91 -3.61 -19.31
CA GLN A 168 -12.33 -3.45 -20.71
C GLN A 168 -13.00 -2.09 -20.95
N LYS A 169 -13.76 -1.58 -19.99
CA LYS A 169 -14.40 -0.26 -20.08
C LYS A 169 -13.36 0.86 -20.11
N ILE A 170 -12.37 0.84 -19.23
CA ILE A 170 -11.26 1.81 -19.23
C ILE A 170 -10.48 1.76 -20.55
N GLU A 171 -10.24 0.56 -21.09
CA GLU A 171 -9.59 0.39 -22.39
C GLU A 171 -10.42 0.98 -23.53
N SER A 172 -11.74 0.80 -23.50
CA SER A 172 -12.64 1.38 -24.52
C SER A 172 -12.67 2.91 -24.51
N LEU A 173 -12.36 3.54 -23.37
CA LEU A 173 -12.19 4.99 -23.24
C LEU A 173 -10.84 5.49 -23.78
N GLY A 174 -9.95 4.57 -24.20
CA GLY A 174 -8.61 4.90 -24.70
C GLY A 174 -7.51 4.80 -23.65
N GLY A 175 -7.72 3.95 -22.64
CA GLY A 175 -6.78 3.64 -21.57
C GLY A 175 -6.89 4.54 -20.34
N ILE A 176 -6.15 4.20 -19.31
CA ILE A 176 -6.27 4.87 -17.98
C ILE A 176 -5.94 6.36 -18.02
N LEU A 177 -4.97 6.80 -18.83
CA LEU A 177 -4.60 8.21 -18.90
C LEU A 177 -5.75 9.07 -19.43
N LYS A 178 -6.45 8.58 -20.46
CA LYS A 178 -7.61 9.28 -21.01
C LYS A 178 -8.79 9.22 -20.06
N ALA A 179 -9.08 8.06 -19.48
CA ALA A 179 -10.14 7.89 -18.49
C ALA A 179 -9.95 8.81 -17.28
N LEU A 180 -8.70 9.03 -16.81
CA LEU A 180 -8.38 9.98 -15.73
C LEU A 180 -8.64 11.43 -16.12
N LYS A 181 -8.34 11.80 -17.38
CA LYS A 181 -8.63 13.16 -17.89
C LYS A 181 -10.12 13.42 -18.02
N GLU A 182 -10.89 12.39 -18.35
CA GLU A 182 -12.35 12.42 -18.43
C GLU A 182 -13.04 12.19 -17.06
N GLU A 183 -12.26 12.13 -15.98
CA GLU A 183 -12.70 11.97 -14.59
C GLU A 183 -13.50 10.70 -14.30
N TYR A 184 -13.49 9.71 -15.17
CA TYR A 184 -14.27 8.48 -15.02
C TYR A 184 -13.96 7.71 -13.72
N PRO A 185 -12.69 7.38 -13.36
CA PRO A 185 -12.39 6.71 -12.08
C PRO A 185 -12.73 7.56 -10.86
N GLN A 186 -12.56 8.88 -10.95
CA GLN A 186 -12.87 9.82 -9.88
C GLN A 186 -14.37 9.83 -9.55
N GLN A 187 -15.22 9.85 -10.58
CA GLN A 187 -16.67 9.80 -10.42
C GLN A 187 -17.12 8.48 -9.78
N GLN A 188 -16.56 7.34 -10.21
CA GLN A 188 -16.87 6.03 -9.63
C GLN A 188 -16.47 5.96 -8.14
N ILE A 189 -15.29 6.50 -7.79
CA ILE A 189 -14.82 6.55 -6.40
C ILE A 189 -15.74 7.44 -5.56
N LEU A 190 -16.12 8.60 -6.07
CA LEU A 190 -16.99 9.55 -5.35
C LEU A 190 -18.39 8.97 -5.11
N GLU A 191 -18.95 8.28 -6.10
CA GLU A 191 -20.24 7.60 -5.97
C GLU A 191 -20.22 6.55 -4.85
N ILE A 192 -19.22 5.65 -4.85
CA ILE A 192 -19.06 4.64 -3.81
C ILE A 192 -18.80 5.27 -2.43
N LEU A 193 -18.01 6.33 -2.36
CA LEU A 193 -17.76 7.06 -1.12
C LEU A 193 -19.05 7.62 -0.53
N ASN A 194 -19.88 8.26 -1.35
CA ASN A 194 -21.16 8.80 -0.94
C ASN A 194 -22.13 7.69 -0.46
N GLN A 195 -22.16 6.56 -1.15
CA GLN A 195 -22.94 5.39 -0.73
C GLN A 195 -22.49 4.86 0.64
N ARG A 196 -21.19 4.79 0.89
CA ARG A 196 -20.63 4.35 2.17
C ARG A 196 -20.96 5.32 3.30
N PHE A 197 -20.80 6.62 3.11
CA PHE A 197 -21.19 7.61 4.11
C PHE A 197 -22.68 7.52 4.43
N LYS A 198 -23.52 7.41 3.41
CA LYS A 198 -24.96 7.22 3.61
C LYS A 198 -25.30 5.94 4.38
N ALA A 199 -24.57 4.85 4.13
CA ALA A 199 -24.77 3.60 4.87
C ALA A 199 -24.37 3.73 6.33
N LEU A 200 -23.28 4.45 6.64
CA LEU A 200 -22.86 4.75 8.02
C LEU A 200 -23.84 5.68 8.73
N ASP A 201 -24.32 6.75 8.07
CA ASP A 201 -25.29 7.69 8.62
C ASP A 201 -26.63 7.02 8.95
N LEU A 202 -27.08 6.11 8.09
CA LEU A 202 -28.29 5.33 8.29
C LEU A 202 -28.09 4.10 9.19
N ARG A 203 -26.90 3.90 9.76
CA ARG A 203 -26.54 2.72 10.57
C ARG A 203 -26.78 1.38 9.86
N LYS A 204 -26.75 1.35 8.53
CA LYS A 204 -26.74 0.12 7.74
C LYS A 204 -25.39 -0.56 7.83
N ASP A 205 -24.32 0.23 7.84
CA ASP A 205 -22.96 -0.21 8.14
C ASP A 205 -22.61 0.21 9.57
N SER A 206 -21.98 -0.70 10.32
CA SER A 206 -21.61 -0.49 11.71
C SER A 206 -20.14 -0.12 11.82
N ALA A 207 -19.86 0.99 12.51
CA ALA A 207 -18.55 1.33 13.02
C ALA A 207 -18.62 1.30 14.56
N VAL A 208 -18.21 0.20 15.15
CA VAL A 208 -18.25 -0.03 16.61
C VAL A 208 -17.48 1.08 17.34
N GLY A 209 -18.04 1.59 18.41
CA GLY A 209 -17.47 2.72 19.15
C GLY A 209 -17.77 4.09 18.52
N THR A 210 -18.37 4.14 17.31
CA THR A 210 -18.66 5.40 16.59
C THR A 210 -20.15 5.57 16.36
N ASN A 211 -20.73 4.96 15.30
CA ASN A 211 -22.16 5.06 15.03
C ASN A 211 -22.98 3.97 15.73
N MET A 212 -22.31 2.91 16.21
CA MET A 212 -22.89 1.81 16.98
C MET A 212 -22.06 1.56 18.24
N TYR A 213 -22.76 1.30 19.35
CA TYR A 213 -22.16 0.99 20.65
C TYR A 213 -21.11 2.02 21.13
N PRO A 214 -21.40 3.35 21.09
CA PRO A 214 -20.44 4.36 21.50
C PRO A 214 -20.15 4.30 23.00
N ASN A 215 -18.91 4.61 23.39
CA ASN A 215 -18.55 4.85 24.78
C ASN A 215 -18.91 6.31 25.14
N MET A 216 -20.00 6.53 25.87
CA MET A 216 -20.51 7.86 26.21
C MET A 216 -19.65 8.60 27.24
N THR A 217 -18.68 7.94 27.85
CA THR A 217 -17.77 8.49 28.86
C THR A 217 -16.32 8.57 28.36
N GLU A 218 -16.12 8.40 27.05
CA GLU A 218 -14.80 8.40 26.47
C GLU A 218 -14.18 9.80 26.50
N GLU A 219 -12.93 9.86 26.94
CA GLU A 219 -12.06 11.01 26.71
C GLU A 219 -11.28 10.80 25.41
N LEU A 220 -11.39 11.77 24.50
CA LEU A 220 -10.66 11.69 23.22
C LEU A 220 -9.14 11.74 23.47
N LEU A 221 -8.44 10.95 22.66
CA LEU A 221 -6.99 10.91 22.73
C LEU A 221 -6.39 12.28 22.35
N ASP A 222 -5.42 12.75 23.15
CA ASP A 222 -4.69 13.98 22.85
C ASP A 222 -3.94 13.87 21.51
N PRO A 223 -4.16 14.77 20.55
CA PRO A 223 -3.53 14.72 19.23
C PRO A 223 -2.02 14.96 19.27
N ARG A 224 -1.46 15.55 20.33
CA ARG A 224 -0.01 15.85 20.45
C ARG A 224 0.54 16.46 19.16
N PRO A 225 0.09 17.66 18.75
CA PRO A 225 0.54 18.27 17.51
C PRO A 225 2.05 18.48 17.56
N GLU A 226 2.74 18.15 16.47
CA GLU A 226 4.18 18.43 16.36
C GLU A 226 4.38 19.94 16.21
N ASP A 227 5.33 20.49 16.98
CA ASP A 227 5.84 21.85 16.74
C ASP A 227 6.75 21.82 15.50
N VAL A 228 6.13 21.91 14.33
CA VAL A 228 6.85 21.86 13.04
C VAL A 228 7.89 22.96 12.91
N PRO A 229 7.66 24.21 13.34
CA PRO A 229 8.70 25.25 13.39
C PRO A 229 9.92 24.88 14.23
N ALA A 230 9.70 24.38 15.44
CA ALA A 230 10.81 23.95 16.32
C ALA A 230 11.57 22.76 15.72
N LEU A 231 10.88 21.75 15.23
CA LEU A 231 11.48 20.60 14.57
C LEU A 231 12.29 21.01 13.33
N LYS A 232 11.74 21.91 12.51
CA LYS A 232 12.44 22.42 11.32
C LYS A 232 13.72 23.16 11.69
N LYS A 233 13.69 23.95 12.76
CA LYS A 233 14.86 24.65 13.28
C LYS A 233 15.93 23.67 13.74
N GLU A 234 15.57 22.69 14.58
CA GLU A 234 16.46 21.64 15.06
C GLU A 234 17.13 20.87 13.93
N LEU A 235 16.34 20.45 12.93
CA LEU A 235 16.85 19.74 11.75
C LEU A 235 17.80 20.62 10.93
N SER A 236 17.49 21.91 10.75
CA SER A 236 18.35 22.84 10.03
C SER A 236 19.68 23.02 10.75
N GLU A 237 19.66 23.24 12.07
CA GLU A 237 20.86 23.35 12.92
C GLU A 237 21.71 22.07 12.87
N GLY A 238 21.04 20.90 12.89
CA GLY A 238 21.70 19.61 12.74
C GLY A 238 22.42 19.45 11.40
N VAL A 239 21.78 19.86 10.30
CA VAL A 239 22.38 19.83 8.97
C VAL A 239 23.54 20.82 8.84
N GLU A 240 23.40 22.04 9.38
CA GLU A 240 24.49 23.04 9.40
C GLU A 240 25.69 22.52 10.15
N LYS A 241 25.49 21.95 11.34
CA LYS A 241 26.56 21.33 12.12
C LYS A 241 27.25 20.20 11.35
N TYR A 242 26.46 19.29 10.79
CA TYR A 242 26.98 18.18 9.98
C TYR A 242 27.83 18.68 8.80
N ARG A 243 27.38 19.74 8.11
CA ARG A 243 28.13 20.37 7.01
C ARG A 243 29.39 21.09 7.45
N ALA A 244 29.41 21.62 8.68
CA ALA A 244 30.60 22.26 9.25
C ALA A 244 31.69 21.25 9.65
N ASP A 245 31.27 20.09 10.14
CA ASP A 245 32.17 19.00 10.60
C ASP A 245 32.67 18.11 9.44
N MET A 246 32.13 18.28 8.23
CA MET A 246 32.39 17.44 7.07
C MET A 246 33.72 17.79 6.40
N ASP A 247 34.48 16.77 5.96
CA ASP A 247 35.65 16.93 5.10
C ASP A 247 35.22 17.28 3.66
N LYS A 248 35.35 18.55 3.34
CA LYS A 248 34.94 19.10 2.04
C LYS A 248 35.78 18.60 0.87
N ASP A 249 37.07 18.33 1.10
CA ASP A 249 37.97 17.88 0.05
C ASP A 249 37.67 16.42 -0.28
N PHE A 250 37.46 15.58 0.72
CA PHE A 250 37.02 14.20 0.55
C PHE A 250 35.64 14.11 -0.15
N LEU A 251 34.68 14.93 0.26
CA LEU A 251 33.39 14.99 -0.42
C LEU A 251 33.54 15.37 -1.88
N LYS A 252 34.34 16.38 -2.19
CA LYS A 252 34.56 16.82 -3.56
C LYS A 252 35.16 15.73 -4.44
N GLU A 253 36.12 14.99 -3.92
CA GLU A 253 36.71 13.81 -4.60
C GLU A 253 35.63 12.78 -4.93
N LYS A 254 34.77 12.41 -3.97
CA LYS A 254 33.72 11.41 -4.18
C LYS A 254 32.61 11.88 -5.13
N LEU A 255 32.31 13.18 -5.15
CA LEU A 255 31.39 13.75 -6.11
C LEU A 255 31.94 13.76 -7.55
N GLU A 256 33.25 14.01 -7.72
CA GLU A 256 33.89 13.92 -9.05
C GLU A 256 33.95 12.46 -9.51
N GLU A 257 34.24 11.49 -8.65
CA GLU A 257 34.16 10.06 -8.96
C GLU A 257 32.75 9.64 -9.39
N LEU A 258 31.71 10.15 -8.72
CA LEU A 258 30.32 9.88 -9.08
C LEU A 258 29.94 10.50 -10.43
N LYS A 259 30.35 11.73 -10.70
CA LYS A 259 30.11 12.41 -11.99
C LYS A 259 30.78 11.70 -13.17
N ALA A 260 31.95 11.13 -12.94
CA ALA A 260 32.71 10.40 -13.95
C ALA A 260 32.26 8.94 -14.12
N ALA A 261 31.25 8.50 -13.38
CA ALA A 261 30.83 7.11 -13.34
C ALA A 261 29.95 6.76 -14.54
N ASP A 262 30.40 5.83 -15.36
CA ASP A 262 29.58 5.15 -16.38
C ASP A 262 28.98 3.83 -15.87
N THR A 263 29.66 3.20 -14.92
CA THR A 263 29.26 1.96 -14.22
C THR A 263 29.34 2.19 -12.71
N ASP A 264 28.74 1.30 -11.92
CA ASP A 264 28.81 1.32 -10.46
C ASP A 264 28.27 2.62 -9.80
N ILE A 265 27.32 3.27 -10.48
CA ILE A 265 26.76 4.56 -10.05
C ILE A 265 26.21 4.49 -8.63
N VAL A 266 25.53 3.37 -8.27
CA VAL A 266 24.96 3.19 -6.94
C VAL A 266 26.02 3.12 -5.86
N GLU A 267 27.10 2.38 -6.08
CA GLU A 267 28.21 2.25 -5.11
C GLU A 267 28.91 3.60 -4.91
N LYS A 268 29.18 4.32 -6.01
CA LYS A 268 29.78 5.67 -5.95
C LYS A 268 28.83 6.70 -5.31
N ALA A 269 27.53 6.60 -5.55
CA ALA A 269 26.55 7.42 -4.86
C ALA A 269 26.55 7.16 -3.34
N ILE A 270 26.60 5.89 -2.91
CA ILE A 270 26.71 5.52 -1.49
C ILE A 270 28.00 6.13 -0.89
N ALA A 271 29.12 6.02 -1.60
CA ALA A 271 30.38 6.62 -1.16
C ALA A 271 30.29 8.15 -1.03
N ALA A 272 29.67 8.83 -1.99
CA ALA A 272 29.44 10.27 -1.94
C ALA A 272 28.52 10.67 -0.78
N PHE A 273 27.42 9.94 -0.54
CA PHE A 273 26.54 10.19 0.61
C PHE A 273 27.27 9.93 1.95
N SER A 274 28.10 8.89 2.03
CA SER A 274 28.91 8.61 3.22
C SER A 274 29.96 9.70 3.47
N ALA A 275 30.46 10.36 2.42
CA ALA A 275 31.34 11.50 2.52
C ALA A 275 30.61 12.83 2.83
N GLY A 276 29.26 12.80 2.87
CA GLY A 276 28.46 13.96 3.26
C GLY A 276 27.68 14.64 2.13
N ALA A 277 27.55 14.02 0.97
CA ALA A 277 26.68 14.57 -0.08
C ALA A 277 25.23 14.69 0.42
N THR A 278 24.58 15.78 0.07
CA THR A 278 23.14 16.00 0.30
C THR A 278 22.47 16.28 -1.04
N ILE A 279 21.20 15.94 -1.14
CA ILE A 279 20.36 16.24 -2.32
C ILE A 279 20.15 17.74 -2.44
#